data_d1d250762c32bb96eb2b47e8c7b2e97c
#
_entry.id   d1d250762c32bb96eb2b47e8c7b2e97c
#
_cell.length_a   1.000
_cell.length_b   1.000
_cell.length_c   1.000
_cell.angle_alpha   90.00
_cell.angle_beta   90.00
_cell.angle_gamma   90.00
#
_symmetry.space_group_name_H-M   'P 1'
#
loop_
_entity.id
_entity.type
_entity.pdbx_description
1 polymer ?
#
loop_
_entity_poly.entity_id
_entity_poly.type
_entity_poly.pdbx_seq_one_letter_code
_entity_poly.pdbx_strand_id
1 'polypeptide(L)'
;MTPSLLPQQALVDDGDAAPDIPVCDHYCGTEPRMRKALALQAELGPVFDITLDCEDGAPVGAEAAHAQLCAELALSADNRFGRVGVRVHPVDHASFEADLDTLIGRAGDRLAFVMVPKPRHLADAQQAMALIEQTARRHGRGQALPVHMLVETHGALRDVQAIAQLPRIQSLSFGLMDFVSAHRGAIPHTAMGVQGQFTHPLVVRAKLEIAAACHAAAKVPSHCVVTEFKDAQALAAAATRAAREFGYTRMWSIHPDQIRVIVDAFSPSTAEVDQALEILLAAQAAQWAPIRHRHAGQDQLHDRASYRYFWQVLLRARRTGQPLPAEAALALFGQAA
;
A
#
# COMPACT_ATOMS: atom_id res chain seq x y z
N MET A 1 -25.70 -31.56 -0.28
CA MET A 1 -24.38 -31.17 -0.77
C MET A 1 -23.78 -30.23 0.26
N THR A 2 -22.62 -30.53 0.80
CA THR A 2 -21.91 -29.64 1.71
C THR A 2 -21.59 -28.34 0.93
N PRO A 3 -21.88 -27.14 1.47
CA PRO A 3 -21.53 -25.92 0.78
C PRO A 3 -20.02 -25.89 0.54
N SER A 4 -19.61 -25.55 -0.69
CA SER A 4 -18.18 -25.45 -1.04
C SER A 4 -17.55 -24.28 -0.28
N LEU A 5 -16.38 -24.50 0.31
CA LEU A 5 -15.64 -23.45 0.98
C LEU A 5 -15.25 -22.34 0.01
N LEU A 6 -15.28 -21.10 0.47
CA LEU A 6 -14.73 -19.96 -0.29
C LEU A 6 -13.20 -20.04 -0.33
N PRO A 7 -12.52 -19.45 -1.34
CA PRO A 7 -11.06 -19.42 -1.44
C PRO A 7 -10.40 -18.90 -0.17
N GLN A 8 -10.94 -17.85 0.42
CA GLN A 8 -10.41 -17.27 1.67
C GLN A 8 -10.39 -18.30 2.81
N GLN A 9 -11.40 -19.14 2.90
CA GLN A 9 -11.52 -20.16 3.95
C GLN A 9 -10.65 -21.40 3.69
N ALA A 10 -10.46 -21.72 2.39
CA ALA A 10 -9.78 -22.94 1.98
C ALA A 10 -8.26 -22.76 1.80
N LEU A 11 -7.81 -21.55 1.46
CA LEU A 11 -6.46 -21.29 0.97
C LEU A 11 -5.61 -20.42 1.89
N VAL A 12 -6.25 -19.61 2.77
CA VAL A 12 -5.55 -18.64 3.62
C VAL A 12 -5.61 -19.12 5.07
N ASP A 13 -4.45 -19.33 5.67
CA ASP A 13 -4.35 -19.68 7.08
C ASP A 13 -4.52 -18.41 7.96
N ASP A 14 -5.03 -18.59 9.19
CA ASP A 14 -5.17 -17.48 10.14
C ASP A 14 -3.80 -16.84 10.42
N GLY A 15 -3.64 -15.56 10.07
CA GLY A 15 -2.41 -14.80 10.24
C GLY A 15 -1.61 -14.56 8.95
N ASP A 16 -1.87 -15.28 7.87
CA ASP A 16 -1.15 -15.11 6.58
C ASP A 16 -1.83 -14.11 5.62
N ALA A 17 -2.97 -13.54 6.00
CA ALA A 17 -3.66 -12.58 5.16
C ALA A 17 -2.95 -11.23 5.17
N ALA A 18 -2.38 -10.84 4.03
CA ALA A 18 -1.88 -9.48 3.85
C ALA A 18 -3.02 -8.45 3.94
N PRO A 19 -2.74 -7.23 4.44
CA PRO A 19 -3.74 -6.16 4.52
C PRO A 19 -4.41 -5.89 3.17
N ASP A 20 -5.72 -5.70 3.20
CA ASP A 20 -6.50 -5.35 2.01
C ASP A 20 -6.51 -3.83 1.81
N ILE A 21 -5.45 -3.32 1.20
CA ILE A 21 -5.28 -1.89 0.89
C ILE A 21 -5.09 -1.68 -0.62
N PRO A 22 -5.48 -0.50 -1.15
CA PRO A 22 -5.33 -0.17 -2.56
C PRO A 22 -3.90 -0.23 -3.07
N VAL A 23 -3.74 -0.45 -4.36
CA VAL A 23 -2.43 -0.55 -5.03
C VAL A 23 -1.73 0.80 -5.21
N CYS A 24 -2.43 1.90 -5.02
CA CYS A 24 -1.89 3.26 -5.13
C CYS A 24 -2.10 4.03 -3.84
N ASP A 25 -1.12 4.86 -3.47
CA ASP A 25 -1.16 5.81 -2.36
C ASP A 25 -0.86 7.21 -2.88
N HIS A 26 -1.83 8.12 -2.81
CA HIS A 26 -1.67 9.46 -3.36
C HIS A 26 -1.36 10.48 -2.26
N TYR A 27 -0.19 11.09 -2.36
CA TYR A 27 0.31 12.11 -1.46
C TYR A 27 -0.13 13.52 -1.84
N CYS A 28 -0.60 14.29 -0.86
CA CYS A 28 -0.93 15.68 -1.05
C CYS A 28 -0.71 16.49 0.25
N GLY A 29 0.08 17.57 0.15
CA GLY A 29 0.49 18.39 1.29
C GLY A 29 -0.11 19.81 1.29
N THR A 30 -0.95 20.20 0.33
CA THR A 30 -1.61 21.51 0.31
C THR A 30 -3.11 21.35 0.17
N GLU A 31 -3.88 22.23 0.82
CA GLU A 31 -5.35 22.16 0.84
C GLU A 31 -5.99 21.99 -0.54
N PRO A 32 -5.62 22.76 -1.59
CA PRO A 32 -6.22 22.58 -2.92
C PRO A 32 -5.95 21.19 -3.50
N ARG A 33 -4.77 20.63 -3.27
CA ARG A 33 -4.41 19.27 -3.72
C ARG A 33 -5.15 18.20 -2.92
N MET A 34 -5.31 18.38 -1.61
CA MET A 34 -6.06 17.47 -0.73
C MET A 34 -7.53 17.39 -1.15
N ARG A 35 -8.17 18.53 -1.38
CA ARG A 35 -9.56 18.57 -1.86
C ARG A 35 -9.72 17.97 -3.25
N LYS A 36 -8.75 18.22 -4.14
CA LYS A 36 -8.72 17.60 -5.47
C LYS A 36 -8.59 16.09 -5.40
N ALA A 37 -7.74 15.57 -4.48
CA ALA A 37 -7.57 14.13 -4.28
C ALA A 37 -8.86 13.46 -3.78
N LEU A 38 -9.56 14.08 -2.83
CA LEU A 38 -10.86 13.60 -2.34
C LEU A 38 -11.92 13.58 -3.46
N ALA A 39 -12.01 14.65 -4.27
CA ALA A 39 -12.92 14.71 -5.41
C ALA A 39 -12.59 13.61 -6.44
N LEU A 40 -11.32 13.39 -6.73
CA LEU A 40 -10.88 12.34 -7.66
C LEU A 40 -11.18 10.93 -7.13
N GLN A 41 -11.02 10.69 -5.81
CA GLN A 41 -11.39 9.41 -5.21
C GLN A 41 -12.91 9.17 -5.28
N ALA A 42 -13.71 10.23 -5.15
CA ALA A 42 -15.17 10.13 -5.33
C ALA A 42 -15.55 9.74 -6.77
N GLU A 43 -14.75 10.13 -7.77
CA GLU A 43 -14.93 9.79 -9.18
C GLU A 43 -14.44 8.37 -9.51
N LEU A 44 -13.23 8.01 -9.04
CA LEU A 44 -12.58 6.76 -9.39
C LEU A 44 -12.97 5.56 -8.50
N GLY A 45 -13.59 5.82 -7.36
CA GLY A 45 -13.81 4.83 -6.32
C GLY A 45 -12.59 4.61 -5.42
N PRO A 46 -12.66 3.64 -4.49
CA PRO A 46 -11.62 3.39 -3.48
C PRO A 46 -10.41 2.60 -4.03
N VAL A 47 -9.98 2.88 -5.26
CA VAL A 47 -8.84 2.21 -5.91
C VAL A 47 -7.49 2.77 -5.50
N PHE A 48 -7.48 3.85 -4.72
CA PHE A 48 -6.29 4.42 -4.13
C PHE A 48 -6.59 4.99 -2.73
N ASP A 49 -5.57 5.02 -1.87
CA ASP A 49 -5.60 5.76 -0.61
C ASP A 49 -5.12 7.20 -0.83
N ILE A 50 -5.55 8.10 0.04
CA ILE A 50 -5.07 9.48 0.10
C ILE A 50 -4.26 9.64 1.37
N THR A 51 -3.00 10.08 1.25
CA THR A 51 -2.18 10.47 2.40
C THR A 51 -2.11 12.00 2.48
N LEU A 52 -2.79 12.58 3.46
CA LEU A 52 -2.67 14.00 3.80
C LEU A 52 -1.34 14.21 4.52
N ASP A 53 -0.53 15.11 4.01
CA ASP A 53 0.86 15.22 4.40
C ASP A 53 1.09 16.41 5.34
N CYS A 54 1.57 16.15 6.57
CA CYS A 54 1.99 17.16 7.54
C CYS A 54 3.51 17.37 7.56
N GLU A 55 4.26 16.67 6.70
CA GLU A 55 5.72 16.67 6.69
C GLU A 55 6.27 17.40 5.44
N ASP A 56 7.17 16.82 4.69
CA ASP A 56 7.92 17.46 3.57
C ASP A 56 7.03 18.05 2.46
N GLY A 57 5.82 17.57 2.27
CA GLY A 57 4.86 18.11 1.31
C GLY A 57 4.01 19.27 1.84
N ALA A 58 4.09 19.56 3.14
CA ALA A 58 3.32 20.60 3.82
C ALA A 58 4.06 21.94 3.84
N PRO A 59 3.35 23.08 3.99
CA PRO A 59 3.98 24.37 4.26
C PRO A 59 4.63 24.39 5.64
N VAL A 60 5.83 24.97 5.73
CA VAL A 60 6.59 25.11 6.96
C VAL A 60 6.09 26.31 7.78
N GLY A 61 6.05 26.19 9.12
CA GLY A 61 5.77 27.29 10.05
C GLY A 61 4.30 27.43 10.46
N ALA A 62 3.43 26.51 10.01
CA ALA A 62 2.01 26.50 10.37
C ALA A 62 1.53 25.07 10.74
N GLU A 63 2.41 24.25 11.31
CA GLU A 63 2.24 22.80 11.50
C GLU A 63 0.94 22.46 12.24
N ALA A 64 0.65 23.16 13.35
CA ALA A 64 -0.55 22.93 14.14
C ALA A 64 -1.85 23.25 13.36
N ALA A 65 -1.88 24.36 12.60
CA ALA A 65 -3.03 24.73 11.78
C ALA A 65 -3.20 23.74 10.61
N HIS A 66 -2.10 23.25 10.05
CA HIS A 66 -2.11 22.28 8.99
C HIS A 66 -2.61 20.91 9.46
N ALA A 67 -2.19 20.43 10.64
CA ALA A 67 -2.72 19.22 11.26
C ALA A 67 -4.23 19.31 11.50
N GLN A 68 -4.73 20.48 11.94
CA GLN A 68 -6.17 20.74 12.08
C GLN A 68 -6.90 20.62 10.75
N LEU A 69 -6.37 21.23 9.68
CA LEU A 69 -6.93 21.12 8.33
C LEU A 69 -6.99 19.66 7.87
N CYS A 70 -5.91 18.89 8.07
CA CYS A 70 -5.89 17.46 7.75
C CYS A 70 -6.98 16.68 8.51
N ALA A 71 -7.16 16.96 9.80
CA ALA A 71 -8.22 16.35 10.59
C ALA A 71 -9.63 16.73 10.08
N GLU A 72 -9.84 17.98 9.71
CA GLU A 72 -11.13 18.46 9.13
C GLU A 72 -11.46 17.79 7.81
N LEU A 73 -10.46 17.64 6.93
CA LEU A 73 -10.64 16.94 5.65
C LEU A 73 -10.90 15.45 5.83
N ALA A 74 -10.21 14.79 6.77
CA ALA A 74 -10.47 13.39 7.10
C ALA A 74 -11.88 13.17 7.66
N LEU A 75 -12.42 14.13 8.42
CA LEU A 75 -13.79 14.12 8.96
C LEU A 75 -14.85 14.48 7.93
N SER A 76 -14.47 15.15 6.85
CA SER A 76 -15.43 15.68 5.88
C SER A 76 -16.25 14.59 5.20
N ALA A 77 -17.44 14.94 4.68
CA ALA A 77 -18.27 14.06 3.88
C ALA A 77 -17.58 13.59 2.58
N ASP A 78 -16.54 14.31 2.15
CA ASP A 78 -15.77 13.98 0.96
C ASP A 78 -14.87 12.75 1.16
N ASN A 79 -14.53 12.41 2.41
CA ASN A 79 -13.90 11.12 2.75
C ASN A 79 -14.96 10.01 2.72
N ARG A 80 -15.47 9.71 1.54
CA ARG A 80 -16.62 8.80 1.32
C ARG A 80 -16.30 7.34 1.64
N PHE A 81 -15.06 6.93 1.39
CA PHE A 81 -14.68 5.52 1.44
C PHE A 81 -13.87 5.16 2.70
N GLY A 82 -13.56 6.12 3.58
CA GLY A 82 -12.71 5.88 4.74
C GLY A 82 -11.27 5.48 4.33
N ARG A 83 -10.76 6.04 3.23
CA ARG A 83 -9.45 5.73 2.65
C ARG A 83 -8.48 6.92 2.73
N VAL A 84 -8.63 7.75 3.74
CA VAL A 84 -7.76 8.88 4.04
C VAL A 84 -6.85 8.51 5.20
N GLY A 85 -5.55 8.53 4.98
CA GLY A 85 -4.51 8.47 6.01
C GLY A 85 -3.80 9.80 6.15
N VAL A 86 -2.89 9.89 7.10
CA VAL A 86 -2.09 11.08 7.37
C VAL A 86 -0.62 10.71 7.53
N ARG A 87 0.30 11.50 6.92
CA ARG A 87 1.71 11.45 7.25
C ARG A 87 2.01 12.51 8.30
N VAL A 88 2.46 12.08 9.46
CA VAL A 88 2.88 12.93 10.57
C VAL A 88 4.35 13.33 10.43
N HIS A 89 4.84 14.25 11.26
CA HIS A 89 6.27 14.52 11.35
C HIS A 89 7.07 13.31 11.85
N PRO A 90 8.41 13.28 11.71
CA PRO A 90 9.27 12.25 12.31
C PRO A 90 9.14 12.18 13.84
N VAL A 91 9.38 11.02 14.43
CA VAL A 91 9.21 10.78 15.88
C VAL A 91 10.05 11.68 16.79
N ASP A 92 11.17 12.18 16.29
CA ASP A 92 12.06 13.13 16.98
C ASP A 92 11.74 14.61 16.66
N HIS A 93 10.75 14.89 15.85
CA HIS A 93 10.30 16.25 15.55
C HIS A 93 9.40 16.80 16.66
N ALA A 94 9.55 18.10 16.97
CA ALA A 94 8.79 18.76 18.05
C ALA A 94 7.26 18.69 17.86
N SER A 95 6.78 18.62 16.61
CA SER A 95 5.35 18.55 16.29
C SER A 95 4.77 17.14 16.32
N PHE A 96 5.58 16.08 16.44
CA PHE A 96 5.08 14.69 16.30
C PHE A 96 3.92 14.37 17.25
N GLU A 97 4.10 14.62 18.55
CA GLU A 97 3.05 14.32 19.53
C GLU A 97 1.82 15.23 19.38
N ALA A 98 2.01 16.49 18.98
CA ALA A 98 0.92 17.42 18.70
C ALA A 98 0.12 17.01 17.46
N ASP A 99 0.78 16.52 16.43
CA ASP A 99 0.12 15.94 15.25
C ASP A 99 -0.76 14.77 15.66
N LEU A 100 -0.20 13.80 16.41
CA LEU A 100 -0.96 12.65 16.86
C LEU A 100 -2.17 13.06 17.70
N ASP A 101 -1.99 13.99 18.62
CA ASP A 101 -3.07 14.46 19.49
C ASP A 101 -4.19 15.12 18.70
N THR A 102 -3.84 15.94 17.71
CA THR A 102 -4.80 16.62 16.84
C THR A 102 -5.51 15.64 15.89
N LEU A 103 -4.73 14.84 15.16
CA LEU A 103 -5.24 13.98 14.10
C LEU A 103 -6.02 12.79 14.65
N ILE A 104 -5.46 12.08 15.63
CA ILE A 104 -6.11 10.93 16.26
C ILE A 104 -7.25 11.40 17.17
N GLY A 105 -7.01 12.46 17.94
CA GLY A 105 -8.02 13.01 18.84
C GLY A 105 -9.28 13.46 18.13
N ARG A 106 -9.15 14.16 17.02
CA ARG A 106 -10.30 14.67 16.26
C ARG A 106 -10.85 13.65 15.25
N ALA A 107 -9.99 12.97 14.48
CA ALA A 107 -10.38 12.22 13.30
C ALA A 107 -10.02 10.72 13.33
N GLY A 108 -9.55 10.17 14.46
CA GLY A 108 -9.03 8.80 14.52
C GLY A 108 -9.96 7.72 13.98
N ASP A 109 -11.28 7.85 14.17
CA ASP A 109 -12.27 6.88 13.65
C ASP A 109 -12.52 7.00 12.13
N ARG A 110 -11.99 8.05 11.50
CA ARG A 110 -12.12 8.31 10.07
C ARG A 110 -10.81 8.16 9.31
N LEU A 111 -9.70 7.97 10.04
CA LEU A 111 -8.39 7.72 9.45
C LEU A 111 -8.23 6.25 9.08
N ALA A 112 -7.78 5.99 7.86
CA ALA A 112 -7.44 4.66 7.40
C ALA A 112 -6.11 4.16 8.01
N PHE A 113 -5.13 5.07 8.20
CA PHE A 113 -3.81 4.78 8.75
C PHE A 113 -3.09 6.05 9.19
N VAL A 114 -2.06 5.87 9.98
CA VAL A 114 -1.03 6.87 10.25
C VAL A 114 0.25 6.45 9.57
N MET A 115 0.86 7.35 8.79
CA MET A 115 2.17 7.12 8.18
C MET A 115 3.26 7.82 8.96
N VAL A 116 4.28 7.06 9.33
CA VAL A 116 5.45 7.51 10.09
C VAL A 116 6.66 7.61 9.16
N PRO A 117 7.19 8.81 8.91
CA PRO A 117 8.39 9.02 8.11
C PRO A 117 9.67 8.87 8.94
N LYS A 118 10.79 8.67 8.27
CA LYS A 118 12.17 8.81 8.73
C LYS A 118 12.54 8.11 10.06
N PRO A 119 12.04 6.89 10.39
CA PRO A 119 12.60 6.15 11.51
C PRO A 119 14.10 5.90 11.24
N ARG A 120 14.95 6.17 12.20
CA ARG A 120 16.41 5.98 12.07
C ARG A 120 16.84 4.55 12.40
N HIS A 121 16.00 3.84 13.15
CA HIS A 121 16.21 2.45 13.57
C HIS A 121 14.94 1.84 14.16
N LEU A 122 14.96 0.56 14.51
CA LEU A 122 13.84 -0.16 15.09
C LEU A 122 13.24 0.55 16.33
N ALA A 123 14.09 1.12 17.20
CA ALA A 123 13.61 1.78 18.40
C ALA A 123 12.74 3.02 18.10
N ASP A 124 13.06 3.81 17.07
CA ASP A 124 12.22 4.94 16.64
C ASP A 124 10.86 4.45 16.14
N ALA A 125 10.84 3.35 15.37
CA ALA A 125 9.60 2.74 14.90
C ALA A 125 8.74 2.24 16.08
N GLN A 126 9.34 1.60 17.07
CA GLN A 126 8.65 1.12 18.26
C GLN A 126 8.11 2.28 19.11
N GLN A 127 8.90 3.35 19.27
CA GLN A 127 8.49 4.57 19.99
C GLN A 127 7.29 5.23 19.29
N ALA A 128 7.35 5.42 17.96
CA ALA A 128 6.25 6.01 17.21
C ALA A 128 4.97 5.19 17.38
N MET A 129 5.04 3.87 17.26
CA MET A 129 3.89 3.00 17.45
C MET A 129 3.33 3.03 18.86
N ALA A 130 4.19 3.10 19.88
CA ALA A 130 3.75 3.22 21.27
C ALA A 130 3.02 4.54 21.52
N LEU A 131 3.51 5.66 20.98
CA LEU A 131 2.87 6.98 21.08
C LEU A 131 1.54 7.04 20.33
N ILE A 132 1.45 6.45 19.12
CA ILE A 132 0.18 6.33 18.38
C ILE A 132 -0.85 5.57 19.22
N GLU A 133 -0.46 4.43 19.78
CA GLU A 133 -1.35 3.63 20.62
C GLU A 133 -1.76 4.33 21.91
N GLN A 134 -0.82 4.99 22.58
CA GLN A 134 -1.10 5.77 23.78
C GLN A 134 -2.08 6.90 23.50
N THR A 135 -1.88 7.63 22.39
CA THR A 135 -2.76 8.72 21.97
C THR A 135 -4.15 8.20 21.62
N ALA A 136 -4.25 7.11 20.88
CA ALA A 136 -5.53 6.48 20.56
C ALA A 136 -6.31 6.10 21.84
N ARG A 137 -5.64 5.47 22.82
CA ARG A 137 -6.25 5.15 24.13
C ARG A 137 -6.68 6.40 24.89
N ARG A 138 -5.86 7.44 24.95
CA ARG A 138 -6.16 8.72 25.64
C ARG A 138 -7.43 9.37 25.09
N HIS A 139 -7.66 9.26 23.79
CA HIS A 139 -8.86 9.79 23.13
C HIS A 139 -10.01 8.77 23.03
N GLY A 140 -9.95 7.66 23.76
CA GLY A 140 -11.02 6.67 23.80
C GLY A 140 -11.28 5.94 22.49
N ARG A 141 -10.26 5.88 21.59
CA ARG A 141 -10.38 5.16 20.32
C ARG A 141 -10.27 3.67 20.56
N GLY A 142 -11.35 2.92 20.30
CA GLY A 142 -11.45 1.49 20.61
C GLY A 142 -10.63 0.60 19.67
N GLN A 143 -10.29 1.09 18.48
CA GLN A 143 -9.52 0.33 17.49
C GLN A 143 -8.09 0.88 17.38
N ALA A 144 -7.14 -0.05 17.28
CA ALA A 144 -5.76 0.29 16.99
C ALA A 144 -5.64 0.77 15.54
N LEU A 145 -5.12 1.98 15.35
CA LEU A 145 -4.88 2.54 14.02
C LEU A 145 -3.80 1.74 13.28
N PRO A 146 -4.04 1.39 12.01
CA PRO A 146 -3.00 0.84 11.15
C PRO A 146 -1.85 1.83 10.96
N VAL A 147 -0.64 1.32 10.80
CA VAL A 147 0.55 2.14 10.58
C VAL A 147 1.20 1.78 9.25
N HIS A 148 1.46 2.79 8.42
CA HIS A 148 2.36 2.72 7.29
C HIS A 148 3.69 3.36 7.70
N MET A 149 4.82 2.79 7.28
CA MET A 149 6.11 3.32 7.67
C MET A 149 7.02 3.52 6.47
N LEU A 150 7.76 4.63 6.47
CA LEU A 150 8.72 4.96 5.44
C LEU A 150 10.10 4.39 5.78
N VAL A 151 10.67 3.61 4.89
CA VAL A 151 12.04 3.13 4.96
C VAL A 151 12.89 4.00 4.03
N GLU A 152 13.57 4.98 4.62
CA GLU A 152 14.30 6.02 3.88
C GLU A 152 15.62 6.43 4.57
N THR A 153 15.95 5.74 5.66
CA THR A 153 17.22 5.90 6.39
C THR A 153 18.03 4.63 6.37
N HIS A 154 19.35 4.75 6.53
CA HIS A 154 20.23 3.58 6.59
C HIS A 154 19.89 2.62 7.72
N GLY A 155 19.51 3.15 8.88
CA GLY A 155 19.19 2.34 10.04
C GLY A 155 17.82 1.65 9.89
N ALA A 156 16.80 2.33 9.33
CA ALA A 156 15.53 1.69 9.03
C ALA A 156 15.71 0.54 8.01
N LEU A 157 16.53 0.73 6.98
CA LEU A 157 16.83 -0.34 6.02
C LEU A 157 17.57 -1.51 6.68
N ARG A 158 18.56 -1.23 7.55
CA ARG A 158 19.26 -2.27 8.32
C ARG A 158 18.29 -3.09 9.17
N ASP A 159 17.33 -2.44 9.79
CA ASP A 159 16.39 -3.03 10.74
C ASP A 159 15.06 -3.45 10.09
N VAL A 160 14.95 -3.41 8.75
CA VAL A 160 13.68 -3.53 8.01
C VAL A 160 12.92 -4.82 8.29
N GLN A 161 13.62 -5.94 8.49
CA GLN A 161 13.00 -7.22 8.84
C GLN A 161 12.29 -7.16 10.20
N ALA A 162 12.93 -6.53 11.19
CA ALA A 162 12.35 -6.37 12.53
C ALA A 162 11.21 -5.34 12.53
N ILE A 163 11.34 -4.26 11.76
CA ILE A 163 10.29 -3.24 11.59
C ILE A 163 9.04 -3.88 10.95
N ALA A 164 9.20 -4.70 9.92
CA ALA A 164 8.09 -5.38 9.25
C ALA A 164 7.29 -6.31 10.21
N GLN A 165 7.94 -6.86 11.23
CA GLN A 165 7.29 -7.73 12.22
C GLN A 165 6.49 -6.98 13.29
N LEU A 166 6.63 -5.66 13.38
CA LEU A 166 5.88 -4.87 14.37
C LEU A 166 4.37 -5.02 14.15
N PRO A 167 3.59 -5.16 15.24
CA PRO A 167 2.14 -5.28 15.13
C PRO A 167 1.57 -3.99 14.50
N ARG A 168 0.44 -4.13 13.79
CA ARG A 168 -0.27 -3.02 13.12
C ARG A 168 0.47 -2.33 11.97
N ILE A 169 1.73 -2.64 11.68
CA ILE A 169 2.33 -2.28 10.41
C ILE A 169 1.52 -2.98 9.31
N GLN A 170 0.99 -2.20 8.36
CA GLN A 170 0.33 -2.71 7.16
C GLN A 170 1.21 -2.61 5.93
N SER A 171 1.99 -1.53 5.83
CA SER A 171 2.81 -1.24 4.65
C SER A 171 4.14 -0.65 5.05
N LEU A 172 5.20 -1.06 4.33
CA LEU A 172 6.48 -0.36 4.33
C LEU A 172 6.66 0.29 2.96
N SER A 173 6.92 1.58 2.96
CA SER A 173 7.11 2.37 1.76
C SER A 173 8.57 2.80 1.61
N PHE A 174 9.11 2.75 0.40
CA PHE A 174 10.48 3.18 0.13
C PHE A 174 10.56 4.69 -0.14
N GLY A 175 11.23 5.44 0.72
CA GLY A 175 11.52 6.87 0.53
C GLY A 175 12.83 7.07 -0.22
N LEU A 176 12.79 6.99 -1.56
CA LEU A 176 13.96 7.03 -2.44
C LEU A 176 14.77 8.32 -2.30
N MET A 177 14.11 9.48 -2.21
CA MET A 177 14.77 10.78 -2.23
C MET A 177 15.65 10.98 -0.99
N ASP A 178 15.09 10.72 0.18
CA ASP A 178 15.80 10.81 1.46
C ASP A 178 16.89 9.74 1.56
N PHE A 179 16.60 8.51 1.09
CA PHE A 179 17.61 7.45 1.04
C PHE A 179 18.82 7.83 0.22
N VAL A 180 18.63 8.38 -0.98
CA VAL A 180 19.74 8.83 -1.83
C VAL A 180 20.47 10.03 -1.22
N SER A 181 19.74 10.99 -0.66
CA SER A 181 20.29 12.16 0.02
C SER A 181 21.18 11.77 1.20
N ALA A 182 20.76 10.77 2.00
CA ALA A 182 21.52 10.27 3.14
C ALA A 182 22.89 9.66 2.77
N HIS A 183 23.14 9.36 1.49
CA HIS A 183 24.42 8.83 1.00
C HIS A 183 25.47 9.93 0.73
N ARG A 184 25.22 11.18 1.11
CA ARG A 184 26.22 12.26 1.07
C ARG A 184 26.85 12.47 -0.31
N GLY A 185 26.07 12.34 -1.38
CA GLY A 185 26.53 12.47 -2.76
C GLY A 185 27.23 11.24 -3.35
N ALA A 186 27.36 10.13 -2.62
CA ALA A 186 27.93 8.88 -3.14
C ALA A 186 27.03 8.16 -4.16
N ILE A 187 25.72 8.41 -4.09
CA ILE A 187 24.75 7.98 -5.10
C ILE A 187 24.48 9.17 -6.03
N PRO A 188 24.67 9.03 -7.35
CA PRO A 188 24.43 10.13 -8.27
C PRO A 188 22.94 10.47 -8.36
N HIS A 189 22.61 11.74 -8.61
CA HIS A 189 21.24 12.22 -8.78
C HIS A 189 20.43 11.39 -9.79
N THR A 190 21.06 10.90 -10.86
CA THR A 190 20.42 10.05 -11.87
C THR A 190 19.84 8.74 -11.32
N ALA A 191 20.28 8.30 -10.13
CA ALA A 191 19.71 7.13 -9.45
C ALA A 191 18.30 7.36 -8.93
N MET A 192 17.83 8.61 -8.86
CA MET A 192 16.45 8.95 -8.49
C MET A 192 15.49 8.95 -9.67
N GLY A 193 16.00 9.08 -10.90
CA GLY A 193 15.18 9.05 -12.12
C GLY A 193 14.67 7.65 -12.46
N VAL A 194 13.74 7.60 -13.42
CA VAL A 194 13.01 6.39 -13.82
C VAL A 194 13.91 5.20 -14.13
N GLN A 195 15.06 5.39 -14.77
CA GLN A 195 15.97 4.29 -15.08
C GLN A 195 16.94 3.98 -13.94
N GLY A 196 17.55 5.02 -13.36
CA GLY A 196 18.57 4.88 -12.33
C GLY A 196 18.08 4.17 -11.09
N GLN A 197 16.85 4.39 -10.69
CA GLN A 197 16.23 3.75 -9.53
C GLN A 197 16.05 2.22 -9.66
N PHE A 198 16.17 1.67 -10.86
CA PHE A 198 16.13 0.23 -11.11
C PHE A 198 17.48 -0.37 -11.52
N THR A 199 18.53 0.44 -11.58
CA THR A 199 19.85 -0.02 -12.01
C THR A 199 20.96 0.29 -11.02
N HIS A 200 20.81 1.32 -10.19
CA HIS A 200 21.82 1.66 -9.19
C HIS A 200 21.85 0.62 -8.05
N PRO A 201 23.02 -0.05 -7.80
CA PRO A 201 23.08 -1.22 -6.93
C PRO A 201 22.53 -0.99 -5.51
N LEU A 202 22.83 0.17 -4.88
CA LEU A 202 22.36 0.46 -3.53
C LEU A 202 20.85 0.73 -3.47
N VAL A 203 20.28 1.33 -4.52
CA VAL A 203 18.84 1.57 -4.62
C VAL A 203 18.09 0.26 -4.87
N VAL A 204 18.61 -0.57 -5.79
CA VAL A 204 18.07 -1.91 -6.08
C VAL A 204 18.09 -2.78 -4.81
N ARG A 205 19.21 -2.79 -4.08
CA ARG A 205 19.34 -3.50 -2.79
C ARG A 205 18.24 -3.07 -1.83
N ALA A 206 18.04 -1.76 -1.61
CA ALA A 206 17.02 -1.26 -0.70
C ALA A 206 15.61 -1.72 -1.10
N LYS A 207 15.28 -1.64 -2.39
CA LYS A 207 13.99 -2.11 -2.90
C LYS A 207 13.76 -3.60 -2.64
N LEU A 208 14.76 -4.43 -2.91
CA LEU A 208 14.66 -5.89 -2.71
C LEU A 208 14.54 -6.25 -1.22
N GLU A 209 15.31 -5.60 -0.34
CA GLU A 209 15.24 -5.84 1.11
C GLU A 209 13.87 -5.46 1.70
N ILE A 210 13.30 -4.31 1.28
CA ILE A 210 11.98 -3.86 1.71
C ILE A 210 10.89 -4.84 1.24
N ALA A 211 10.91 -5.20 -0.05
CA ALA A 211 9.93 -6.13 -0.60
C ALA A 211 10.01 -7.50 0.10
N ALA A 212 11.23 -8.04 0.29
CA ALA A 212 11.44 -9.31 0.97
C ALA A 212 10.95 -9.28 2.43
N ALA A 213 11.24 -8.20 3.17
CA ALA A 213 10.77 -8.02 4.55
C ALA A 213 9.25 -7.97 4.64
N CYS A 214 8.61 -7.24 3.74
CA CYS A 214 7.15 -7.16 3.69
C CYS A 214 6.51 -8.52 3.41
N HIS A 215 6.98 -9.24 2.40
CA HIS A 215 6.42 -10.56 2.06
C HIS A 215 6.64 -11.57 3.18
N ALA A 216 7.80 -11.57 3.85
CA ALA A 216 8.07 -12.46 4.97
C ALA A 216 7.17 -12.21 6.19
N ALA A 217 6.64 -10.98 6.32
CA ALA A 217 5.79 -10.56 7.43
C ALA A 217 4.30 -10.40 7.05
N ALA A 218 3.88 -10.84 5.86
CA ALA A 218 2.54 -10.62 5.30
C ALA A 218 2.14 -9.13 5.29
N LYS A 219 3.09 -8.22 4.94
CA LYS A 219 2.87 -6.79 4.81
C LYS A 219 2.89 -6.36 3.34
N VAL A 220 2.45 -5.13 3.07
CA VAL A 220 2.37 -4.58 1.72
C VAL A 220 3.62 -3.74 1.41
N PRO A 221 4.48 -4.16 0.47
CA PRO A 221 5.57 -3.32 -0.01
C PRO A 221 5.03 -2.23 -0.93
N SER A 222 5.30 -0.96 -0.59
CA SER A 222 4.91 0.22 -1.37
C SER A 222 6.14 0.84 -2.04
N HIS A 223 6.12 0.85 -3.38
CA HIS A 223 7.23 1.36 -4.18
C HIS A 223 7.34 2.88 -4.12
N CYS A 224 8.54 3.40 -4.28
CA CYS A 224 8.82 4.83 -4.29
C CYS A 224 8.17 5.57 -5.47
N VAL A 225 8.17 6.89 -5.37
CA VAL A 225 7.63 7.80 -6.39
C VAL A 225 8.43 7.77 -7.70
N VAL A 226 7.77 8.25 -8.76
CA VAL A 226 8.39 8.67 -10.02
C VAL A 226 8.18 10.17 -10.15
N THR A 227 9.26 10.91 -10.28
CA THR A 227 9.24 12.38 -10.33
C THR A 227 8.94 12.95 -11.72
N GLU A 228 9.10 12.15 -12.77
CA GLU A 228 8.77 12.49 -14.15
C GLU A 228 7.26 12.44 -14.40
N PHE A 229 6.51 13.29 -13.69
CA PHE A 229 5.04 13.22 -13.63
C PHE A 229 4.32 13.53 -14.96
N LYS A 230 5.02 14.14 -15.93
CA LYS A 230 4.48 14.43 -17.27
C LYS A 230 4.74 13.31 -18.28
N ASP A 231 5.55 12.32 -17.93
CA ASP A 231 5.86 11.17 -18.79
C ASP A 231 5.12 9.93 -18.33
N ALA A 232 3.92 9.76 -18.85
CA ALA A 232 3.07 8.62 -18.51
C ALA A 232 3.67 7.26 -18.95
N GLN A 233 4.47 7.23 -20.03
CA GLN A 233 5.10 5.99 -20.48
C GLN A 233 6.23 5.57 -19.54
N ALA A 234 7.07 6.53 -19.13
CA ALA A 234 8.12 6.28 -18.16
C ALA A 234 7.54 5.82 -16.82
N LEU A 235 6.47 6.46 -16.35
CA LEU A 235 5.75 6.02 -15.15
C LEU A 235 5.18 4.61 -15.29
N ALA A 236 4.49 4.30 -16.39
CA ALA A 236 3.91 2.98 -16.63
C ALA A 236 5.00 1.89 -16.65
N ALA A 237 6.13 2.15 -17.32
CA ALA A 237 7.26 1.23 -17.34
C ALA A 237 7.84 1.01 -15.93
N ALA A 238 8.02 2.08 -15.15
CA ALA A 238 8.52 1.99 -13.77
C ALA A 238 7.56 1.22 -12.86
N ALA A 239 6.26 1.51 -12.92
CA ALA A 239 5.24 0.85 -12.14
C ALA A 239 5.13 -0.64 -12.50
N THR A 240 5.19 -0.98 -13.80
CA THR A 240 5.21 -2.37 -14.26
C THR A 240 6.45 -3.11 -13.75
N ARG A 241 7.64 -2.50 -13.81
CA ARG A 241 8.86 -3.10 -13.25
C ARG A 241 8.76 -3.30 -11.75
N ALA A 242 8.23 -2.31 -11.02
CA ALA A 242 8.00 -2.43 -9.59
C ALA A 242 7.11 -3.65 -9.25
N ALA A 243 5.99 -3.80 -9.96
CA ALA A 243 5.02 -4.86 -9.74
C ALA A 243 5.50 -6.24 -10.20
N ARG A 244 6.20 -6.33 -11.35
CA ARG A 244 6.50 -7.61 -12.00
C ARG A 244 7.91 -8.13 -11.75
N GLU A 245 8.89 -7.24 -11.49
CA GLU A 245 10.29 -7.60 -11.31
C GLU A 245 10.75 -7.48 -9.85
N PHE A 246 10.20 -6.50 -9.09
CA PHE A 246 10.64 -6.19 -7.74
C PHE A 246 9.67 -6.63 -6.64
N GLY A 247 8.53 -7.22 -7.00
CA GLY A 247 7.58 -7.79 -6.06
C GLY A 247 6.78 -6.77 -5.25
N TYR A 248 6.68 -5.52 -5.70
CA TYR A 248 5.85 -4.52 -5.05
C TYR A 248 4.37 -4.75 -5.38
N THR A 249 3.51 -4.50 -4.41
CA THR A 249 2.05 -4.63 -4.58
C THR A 249 1.32 -3.30 -4.45
N ARG A 250 2.06 -2.22 -4.18
CA ARG A 250 1.59 -0.86 -4.02
C ARG A 250 2.65 0.14 -4.48
N MET A 251 2.25 1.35 -4.87
CA MET A 251 3.16 2.42 -5.28
C MET A 251 2.61 3.80 -4.90
N TRP A 252 3.53 4.76 -4.62
CA TRP A 252 3.20 6.16 -4.36
C TRP A 252 2.92 6.95 -5.62
N SER A 253 1.95 7.85 -5.52
CA SER A 253 1.65 8.90 -6.46
C SER A 253 1.87 10.27 -5.79
N ILE A 254 2.46 11.20 -6.49
CA ILE A 254 2.65 12.60 -6.07
C ILE A 254 1.92 13.60 -7.00
N HIS A 255 1.28 13.09 -8.05
CA HIS A 255 0.47 13.88 -8.96
C HIS A 255 -0.81 13.11 -9.33
N PRO A 256 -1.99 13.77 -9.41
CA PRO A 256 -3.25 13.08 -9.73
C PRO A 256 -3.20 12.26 -11.03
N ASP A 257 -2.51 12.75 -12.06
CA ASP A 257 -2.39 12.06 -13.35
C ASP A 257 -1.62 10.72 -13.27
N GLN A 258 -0.89 10.49 -12.18
CA GLN A 258 -0.17 9.24 -11.96
C GLN A 258 -1.08 8.11 -11.46
N ILE A 259 -2.20 8.43 -10.82
CA ILE A 259 -3.04 7.45 -10.12
C ILE A 259 -3.54 6.37 -11.06
N ARG A 260 -4.19 6.74 -12.18
CA ARG A 260 -4.71 5.76 -13.15
C ARG A 260 -3.59 4.90 -13.74
N VAL A 261 -2.46 5.52 -14.11
CA VAL A 261 -1.30 4.82 -14.68
C VAL A 261 -0.75 3.78 -13.71
N ILE A 262 -0.66 4.12 -12.42
CA ILE A 262 -0.22 3.17 -11.37
C ILE A 262 -1.26 2.06 -11.20
N VAL A 263 -2.53 2.38 -11.06
CA VAL A 263 -3.60 1.38 -10.91
C VAL A 263 -3.58 0.41 -12.08
N ASP A 264 -3.49 0.89 -13.31
CA ASP A 264 -3.45 0.06 -14.51
C ASP A 264 -2.21 -0.85 -14.54
N ALA A 265 -1.01 -0.30 -14.19
CA ALA A 265 0.22 -1.07 -14.18
C ALA A 265 0.25 -2.20 -13.12
N PHE A 266 -0.44 -1.99 -11.99
CA PHE A 266 -0.59 -3.00 -10.94
C PHE A 266 -1.79 -3.92 -11.14
N SER A 267 -2.67 -3.63 -12.10
CA SER A 267 -3.79 -4.50 -12.45
C SER A 267 -3.30 -5.79 -13.12
N PRO A 268 -3.95 -6.93 -12.85
CA PRO A 268 -3.74 -8.11 -13.68
C PRO A 268 -4.33 -7.88 -15.08
N SER A 269 -3.77 -8.51 -16.09
CA SER A 269 -4.36 -8.53 -17.43
C SER A 269 -5.67 -9.34 -17.43
N THR A 270 -6.54 -9.10 -18.41
CA THR A 270 -7.76 -9.88 -18.61
C THR A 270 -7.47 -11.37 -18.71
N ALA A 271 -6.42 -11.75 -19.46
CA ALA A 271 -6.02 -13.14 -19.59
C ALA A 271 -5.60 -13.79 -18.24
N GLU A 272 -4.88 -13.04 -17.38
CA GLU A 272 -4.54 -13.51 -16.02
C GLU A 272 -5.79 -13.70 -15.16
N VAL A 273 -6.77 -12.79 -15.27
CA VAL A 273 -8.04 -12.87 -14.54
C VAL A 273 -8.86 -14.07 -15.03
N ASP A 274 -9.01 -14.24 -16.36
CA ASP A 274 -9.77 -15.35 -16.95
C ASP A 274 -9.16 -16.70 -16.53
N GLN A 275 -7.84 -16.84 -16.61
CA GLN A 275 -7.15 -18.05 -16.17
C GLN A 275 -7.35 -18.30 -14.66
N ALA A 276 -7.28 -17.26 -13.83
CA ALA A 276 -7.50 -17.40 -12.40
C ALA A 276 -8.93 -17.85 -12.08
N LEU A 277 -9.93 -17.31 -12.79
CA LEU A 277 -11.32 -17.70 -12.65
C LEU A 277 -11.52 -19.18 -13.02
N GLU A 278 -11.02 -19.60 -14.19
CA GLU A 278 -11.13 -21.00 -14.65
C GLU A 278 -10.55 -21.98 -13.62
N ILE A 279 -9.33 -21.71 -13.15
CA ILE A 279 -8.62 -22.58 -12.20
C ILE A 279 -9.31 -22.62 -10.84
N LEU A 280 -9.71 -21.48 -10.28
CA LEU A 280 -10.31 -21.43 -8.95
C LEU A 280 -11.72 -21.99 -8.91
N LEU A 281 -12.54 -21.79 -9.95
CA LEU A 281 -13.85 -22.42 -10.07
C LEU A 281 -13.75 -23.94 -10.20
N ALA A 282 -12.79 -24.43 -11.00
CA ALA A 282 -12.53 -25.86 -11.11
C ALA A 282 -12.01 -26.46 -9.80
N ALA A 283 -11.12 -25.76 -9.10
CA ALA A 283 -10.61 -26.17 -7.78
C ALA A 283 -11.73 -26.22 -6.72
N GLN A 284 -12.63 -25.23 -6.72
CA GLN A 284 -13.76 -25.18 -5.82
C GLN A 284 -14.73 -26.34 -6.10
N ALA A 285 -15.01 -26.65 -7.36
CA ALA A 285 -15.82 -27.81 -7.76
C ALA A 285 -15.19 -29.15 -7.34
N ALA A 286 -13.85 -29.23 -7.32
CA ALA A 286 -13.08 -30.39 -6.84
C ALA A 286 -12.84 -30.36 -5.32
N GLN A 287 -13.54 -29.49 -4.56
CA GLN A 287 -13.38 -29.34 -3.11
C GLN A 287 -11.93 -29.05 -2.70
N TRP A 288 -11.22 -28.24 -3.50
CA TRP A 288 -9.84 -27.82 -3.31
C TRP A 288 -8.78 -28.95 -3.36
N ALA A 289 -9.17 -30.13 -3.88
CA ALA A 289 -8.22 -31.17 -4.22
C ALA A 289 -7.38 -30.75 -5.45
N PRO A 290 -6.20 -31.36 -5.67
CA PRO A 290 -5.42 -31.13 -6.88
C PRO A 290 -6.22 -31.39 -8.15
N ILE A 291 -6.12 -30.51 -9.15
CA ILE A 291 -6.77 -30.62 -10.45
C ILE A 291 -5.77 -30.65 -11.60
N ARG A 292 -6.15 -31.31 -12.69
CA ARG A 292 -5.51 -31.14 -13.98
C ARG A 292 -6.32 -30.13 -14.78
N HIS A 293 -5.68 -29.06 -15.21
CA HIS A 293 -6.29 -28.02 -16.02
C HIS A 293 -5.52 -27.85 -17.32
N ARG A 294 -6.25 -27.68 -18.43
CA ARG A 294 -5.66 -27.47 -19.75
C ARG A 294 -5.83 -26.01 -20.15
N HIS A 295 -4.72 -25.28 -20.25
CA HIS A 295 -4.72 -23.90 -20.71
C HIS A 295 -3.75 -23.73 -21.89
N ALA A 296 -4.15 -23.00 -22.92
CA ALA A 296 -3.34 -22.75 -24.13
C ALA A 296 -2.72 -24.03 -24.75
N GLY A 297 -3.43 -25.17 -24.69
CA GLY A 297 -2.97 -26.46 -25.24
C GLY A 297 -2.00 -27.22 -24.32
N GLN A 298 -1.63 -26.70 -23.17
CA GLN A 298 -0.76 -27.36 -22.19
C GLN A 298 -1.57 -27.87 -21.01
N ASP A 299 -1.31 -29.10 -20.59
CA ASP A 299 -1.86 -29.69 -19.38
C ASP A 299 -0.97 -29.30 -18.18
N GLN A 300 -1.56 -28.72 -17.16
CA GLN A 300 -0.89 -28.33 -15.92
C GLN A 300 -1.61 -28.93 -14.71
N LEU A 301 -0.83 -29.36 -13.73
CA LEU A 301 -1.34 -29.78 -12.43
C LEU A 301 -1.36 -28.56 -11.51
N HIS A 302 -2.49 -28.32 -10.88
CA HIS A 302 -2.68 -27.25 -9.89
C HIS A 302 -3.06 -27.85 -8.55
N ASP A 303 -2.49 -27.28 -7.50
CA ASP A 303 -2.73 -27.62 -6.10
C ASP A 303 -2.93 -26.34 -5.26
N ARG A 304 -2.99 -26.47 -3.95
CA ARG A 304 -3.20 -25.33 -3.05
C ARG A 304 -2.14 -24.22 -3.18
N ALA A 305 -0.91 -24.54 -3.55
CA ALA A 305 0.12 -23.52 -3.74
C ALA A 305 -0.18 -22.63 -4.95
N SER A 306 -0.54 -23.26 -6.07
CA SER A 306 -0.95 -22.51 -7.27
C SER A 306 -2.30 -21.82 -7.08
N TYR A 307 -3.27 -22.40 -6.36
CA TYR A 307 -4.55 -21.76 -6.07
C TYR A 307 -4.37 -20.47 -5.28
N ARG A 308 -3.44 -20.41 -4.29
CA ARG A 308 -3.11 -19.18 -3.57
C ARG A 308 -2.62 -18.08 -4.51
N TYR A 309 -1.80 -18.41 -5.49
CA TYR A 309 -1.35 -17.45 -6.50
C TYR A 309 -2.53 -16.87 -7.30
N PHE A 310 -3.40 -17.74 -7.84
CA PHE A 310 -4.56 -17.30 -8.63
C PHE A 310 -5.57 -16.53 -7.77
N TRP A 311 -5.71 -16.88 -6.51
CA TRP A 311 -6.53 -16.10 -5.57
C TRP A 311 -5.99 -14.68 -5.39
N GLN A 312 -4.67 -14.50 -5.27
CA GLN A 312 -4.06 -13.17 -5.22
C GLN A 312 -4.26 -12.36 -6.51
N VAL A 313 -4.32 -13.02 -7.68
CA VAL A 313 -4.67 -12.35 -8.95
C VAL A 313 -6.08 -11.77 -8.88
N LEU A 314 -7.08 -12.53 -8.42
CA LEU A 314 -8.46 -12.03 -8.30
C LEU A 314 -8.62 -10.95 -7.21
N LEU A 315 -7.93 -11.08 -6.08
CA LEU A 315 -7.91 -10.03 -5.07
C LEU A 315 -7.35 -8.73 -5.64
N ARG A 316 -6.27 -8.82 -6.43
CA ARG A 316 -5.68 -7.65 -7.09
C ARG A 316 -6.61 -7.05 -8.14
N ALA A 317 -7.31 -7.85 -8.93
CA ALA A 317 -8.35 -7.37 -9.86
C ALA A 317 -9.40 -6.52 -9.12
N ARG A 318 -9.91 -7.00 -7.98
CA ARG A 318 -10.85 -6.22 -7.14
C ARG A 318 -10.24 -4.92 -6.62
N ARG A 319 -9.01 -4.94 -6.08
CA ARG A 319 -8.32 -3.74 -5.54
C ARG A 319 -8.08 -2.67 -6.61
N THR A 320 -8.00 -3.07 -7.87
CA THR A 320 -7.82 -2.17 -9.01
C THR A 320 -9.12 -1.81 -9.71
N GLY A 321 -10.26 -2.26 -9.18
CA GLY A 321 -11.59 -1.94 -9.73
C GLY A 321 -11.94 -2.66 -11.02
N GLN A 322 -11.22 -3.77 -11.35
CA GLN A 322 -11.58 -4.59 -12.50
C GLN A 322 -12.88 -5.38 -12.22
N PRO A 323 -13.88 -5.31 -13.13
CA PRO A 323 -15.10 -6.06 -12.96
C PRO A 323 -14.84 -7.57 -13.11
N LEU A 324 -15.46 -8.37 -12.26
CA LEU A 324 -15.51 -9.82 -12.38
C LEU A 324 -16.92 -10.24 -12.82
N PRO A 325 -17.07 -11.38 -13.55
CA PRO A 325 -18.39 -11.92 -13.84
C PRO A 325 -19.19 -12.14 -12.55
N ALA A 326 -20.45 -11.71 -12.50
CA ALA A 326 -21.26 -11.71 -11.28
C ALA A 326 -21.39 -13.10 -10.64
N GLU A 327 -21.53 -14.16 -11.45
CA GLU A 327 -21.61 -15.55 -10.97
C GLU A 327 -20.30 -15.98 -10.31
N ALA A 328 -19.16 -15.63 -10.90
CA ALA A 328 -17.84 -15.95 -10.36
C ALA A 328 -17.55 -15.15 -9.09
N ALA A 329 -17.94 -13.88 -9.05
CA ALA A 329 -17.82 -13.05 -7.86
C ALA A 329 -18.66 -13.63 -6.69
N LEU A 330 -19.89 -14.07 -6.97
CA LEU A 330 -20.72 -14.72 -5.95
C LEU A 330 -20.10 -16.05 -5.49
N ALA A 331 -19.62 -16.88 -6.41
CA ALA A 331 -19.05 -18.20 -6.11
C ALA A 331 -17.76 -18.12 -5.28
N LEU A 332 -16.88 -17.15 -5.59
CA LEU A 332 -15.54 -17.07 -5.01
C LEU A 332 -15.42 -16.06 -3.86
N PHE A 333 -16.27 -15.02 -3.83
CA PHE A 333 -16.22 -14.00 -2.77
C PHE A 333 -17.47 -14.00 -1.87
N GLY A 334 -18.51 -14.77 -2.21
CA GLY A 334 -19.76 -14.79 -1.45
C GLY A 334 -20.58 -13.51 -1.55
N GLN A 335 -20.21 -12.60 -2.44
CA GLN A 335 -20.88 -11.30 -2.64
C GLN A 335 -21.00 -11.05 -4.14
N ALA A 336 -22.10 -10.42 -4.56
CA ALA A 336 -22.17 -9.87 -5.91
C ALA A 336 -21.13 -8.75 -6.06
N ALA A 337 -20.52 -8.66 -7.25
CA ALA A 337 -19.47 -7.70 -7.58
C ALA A 337 -20.00 -6.25 -7.54
#